data_b5cdca6026368d054daf3e9b85fefa66
#
_entry.id   b5cdca6026368d054daf3e9b85fefa66
#
_cell.length_a   1.000
_cell.length_b   1.000
_cell.length_c   1.000
_cell.angle_alpha   90.00
_cell.angle_beta   90.00
_cell.angle_gamma   90.00
#
_symmetry.space_group_name_H-M   'P 1'
#
loop_
_entity.id
_entity.type
_entity.pdbx_description
1 polymer ?
#
loop_
_entity_poly.entity_id
_entity_poly.type
_entity_poly.pdbx_seq_one_letter_code
_entity_poly.pdbx_strand_id
1 'polypeptide(L)'
;LYPGVFVGDDSGIGDDTLLYPNVVVREGCTIGARVIVHAGSVIGSDGFGYVQDQGRHFKIPQLGGVTIEDDVEIGANVTVDRATLGQTIIKQGTKIDNLVQIAHNVTIGAHSILVAQVGIAGSTQVGHHVMIGGQAGLADHIVIGDQVMIAARAGVNRSLEPHQIVSGAPVMPHETWVKAQAVIPRLPELRQTIRSLEERLMKLEASQSAPQAVNKKAKKKKRKA
;
A
#
# COMPACT_ATOMS: atom_id res chain seq x y z
N LEU A 1 -0.17 11.39 -32.28
CA LEU A 1 -1.09 12.09 -31.40
C LEU A 1 -2.50 12.06 -31.95
N TYR A 2 -3.50 11.82 -31.11
CA TYR A 2 -4.93 11.81 -31.45
C TYR A 2 -5.59 13.18 -31.16
N PRO A 3 -6.82 13.42 -31.64
CA PRO A 3 -7.50 14.68 -31.40
C PRO A 3 -7.67 15.04 -29.93
N GLY A 4 -7.51 16.35 -29.59
CA GLY A 4 -7.68 16.87 -28.23
C GLY A 4 -6.49 16.60 -27.28
N VAL A 5 -5.38 16.04 -27.78
CA VAL A 5 -4.15 15.90 -27.00
C VAL A 5 -3.51 17.27 -26.77
N PHE A 6 -3.15 17.55 -25.51
CA PHE A 6 -2.37 18.71 -25.11
C PHE A 6 -0.98 18.28 -24.64
N VAL A 7 0.06 18.94 -25.14
CA VAL A 7 1.44 18.76 -24.67
C VAL A 7 1.97 20.13 -24.28
N GLY A 8 2.32 20.29 -23.01
CA GLY A 8 2.83 21.52 -22.42
C GLY A 8 4.26 21.83 -22.81
N ASP A 9 4.70 23.04 -22.53
CA ASP A 9 6.03 23.54 -22.84
C ASP A 9 7.12 22.68 -22.15
N ASP A 10 8.30 22.59 -22.77
CA ASP A 10 9.47 21.86 -22.28
C ASP A 10 9.22 20.36 -22.04
N SER A 11 8.16 19.78 -22.65
CA SER A 11 7.87 18.35 -22.58
C SER A 11 8.42 17.59 -23.78
N GLY A 12 8.97 16.39 -23.52
CA GLY A 12 9.51 15.49 -24.55
C GLY A 12 8.63 14.26 -24.74
N ILE A 13 8.38 13.86 -26.00
CA ILE A 13 7.68 12.63 -26.36
C ILE A 13 8.60 11.80 -27.27
N GLY A 14 8.90 10.56 -26.86
CA GLY A 14 9.76 9.65 -27.62
C GLY A 14 9.07 9.02 -28.84
N ASP A 15 9.88 8.34 -29.64
CA ASP A 15 9.49 7.73 -30.88
C ASP A 15 8.41 6.65 -30.71
N ASP A 16 7.53 6.50 -31.67
CA ASP A 16 6.45 5.48 -31.72
C ASP A 16 5.45 5.55 -30.54
N THR A 17 5.44 6.65 -29.77
CA THR A 17 4.51 6.83 -28.66
C THR A 17 3.14 7.27 -29.14
N LEU A 18 2.09 6.66 -28.59
CA LEU A 18 0.69 6.89 -28.93
C LEU A 18 -0.02 7.62 -27.77
N LEU A 19 -0.44 8.85 -28.00
CA LEU A 19 -1.31 9.58 -27.08
C LEU A 19 -2.75 9.62 -27.64
N TYR A 20 -3.66 8.92 -26.96
CA TYR A 20 -5.07 8.82 -27.35
C TYR A 20 -5.86 10.13 -27.08
N PRO A 21 -7.13 10.24 -27.52
CA PRO A 21 -7.88 11.49 -27.43
C PRO A 21 -7.94 12.06 -26.01
N ASN A 22 -7.80 13.39 -25.91
CA ASN A 22 -7.89 14.15 -24.66
C ASN A 22 -6.85 13.80 -23.60
N VAL A 23 -5.72 13.18 -23.98
CA VAL A 23 -4.57 13.04 -23.09
C VAL A 23 -3.95 14.43 -22.87
N VAL A 24 -3.63 14.72 -21.61
CA VAL A 24 -2.94 15.95 -21.20
C VAL A 24 -1.56 15.59 -20.66
N VAL A 25 -0.53 16.12 -21.29
CA VAL A 25 0.86 16.10 -20.77
C VAL A 25 1.20 17.54 -20.39
N ARG A 26 1.35 17.78 -19.07
CA ARG A 26 1.69 19.11 -18.55
C ARG A 26 3.16 19.43 -18.87
N GLU A 27 3.51 20.67 -18.67
CA GLU A 27 4.85 21.22 -18.90
C GLU A 27 5.96 20.46 -18.13
N GLY A 28 7.13 20.34 -18.72
CA GLY A 28 8.33 19.75 -18.12
C GLY A 28 8.24 18.25 -17.86
N CYS A 29 7.39 17.53 -18.59
CA CYS A 29 7.28 16.07 -18.51
C CYS A 29 8.04 15.39 -19.65
N THR A 30 8.60 14.20 -19.38
CA THR A 30 9.27 13.38 -20.38
C THR A 30 8.58 12.03 -20.52
N ILE A 31 8.21 11.66 -21.73
CA ILE A 31 7.63 10.35 -22.08
C ILE A 31 8.57 9.67 -23.06
N GLY A 32 8.99 8.45 -22.76
CA GLY A 32 9.89 7.63 -23.55
C GLY A 32 9.30 7.14 -24.88
N ALA A 33 9.99 6.20 -25.50
CA ALA A 33 9.58 5.61 -26.76
C ALA A 33 8.57 4.46 -26.59
N ARG A 34 7.71 4.24 -27.59
CA ARG A 34 6.72 3.14 -27.64
C ARG A 34 5.76 3.12 -26.45
N VAL A 35 5.55 4.26 -25.81
CA VAL A 35 4.58 4.43 -24.73
C VAL A 35 3.16 4.55 -25.31
N ILE A 36 2.21 3.95 -24.64
CA ILE A 36 0.78 4.08 -24.97
C ILE A 36 0.08 4.77 -23.82
N VAL A 37 -0.57 5.91 -24.06
CA VAL A 37 -1.39 6.61 -23.05
C VAL A 37 -2.82 6.68 -23.54
N HIS A 38 -3.73 6.02 -22.85
CA HIS A 38 -5.15 5.96 -23.20
C HIS A 38 -5.90 7.24 -22.84
N ALA A 39 -7.10 7.37 -23.42
CA ALA A 39 -7.89 8.60 -23.43
C ALA A 39 -8.16 9.18 -22.04
N GLY A 40 -8.11 10.50 -21.93
CA GLY A 40 -8.45 11.25 -20.74
C GLY A 40 -7.42 11.22 -19.61
N SER A 41 -6.27 10.58 -19.83
CA SER A 41 -5.22 10.52 -18.81
C SER A 41 -4.45 11.83 -18.73
N VAL A 42 -4.03 12.20 -17.51
CA VAL A 42 -3.32 13.44 -17.20
C VAL A 42 -1.95 13.11 -16.61
N ILE A 43 -0.90 13.56 -17.27
CA ILE A 43 0.49 13.40 -16.86
C ILE A 43 1.02 14.76 -16.41
N GLY A 44 1.48 14.86 -15.17
CA GLY A 44 2.09 16.07 -14.61
C GLY A 44 1.11 17.04 -13.95
N SER A 45 -0.08 16.58 -13.52
CA SER A 45 -0.93 17.37 -12.64
C SER A 45 -0.21 17.74 -11.34
N ASP A 46 -0.63 18.83 -10.70
CA ASP A 46 -0.05 19.20 -9.40
C ASP A 46 -0.31 18.14 -8.34
N GLY A 47 0.71 17.76 -7.62
CA GLY A 47 0.58 16.92 -6.43
C GLY A 47 -0.23 17.59 -5.33
N PHE A 48 -0.83 16.80 -4.46
CA PHE A 48 -1.64 17.25 -3.32
C PHE A 48 -0.73 17.64 -2.15
N GLY A 49 -0.23 18.87 -2.17
CA GLY A 49 0.65 19.43 -1.13
C GLY A 49 0.07 20.71 -0.52
N TYR A 50 -0.18 20.68 0.80
CA TYR A 50 -0.71 21.83 1.54
C TYR A 50 -0.03 21.90 2.92
N VAL A 51 0.18 23.13 3.38
CA VAL A 51 0.54 23.43 4.77
C VAL A 51 -0.64 24.10 5.46
N GLN A 52 -0.88 23.72 6.71
CA GLN A 52 -1.92 24.36 7.52
C GLN A 52 -1.30 25.48 8.37
N ASP A 53 -1.85 26.67 8.25
CA ASP A 53 -1.51 27.80 9.13
C ASP A 53 -2.80 28.53 9.55
N GLN A 54 -2.95 28.76 10.84
CA GLN A 54 -4.13 29.42 11.47
C GLN A 54 -5.48 28.87 10.97
N GLY A 55 -5.58 27.54 10.81
CA GLY A 55 -6.80 26.86 10.38
C GLY A 55 -7.11 26.96 8.88
N ARG A 56 -6.19 27.49 8.06
CA ARG A 56 -6.31 27.58 6.60
C ARG A 56 -5.28 26.69 5.93
N HIS A 57 -5.61 26.18 4.73
CA HIS A 57 -4.71 25.40 3.89
C HIS A 57 -4.07 26.28 2.84
N PHE A 58 -2.74 26.33 2.83
CA PHE A 58 -1.94 27.00 1.80
C PHE A 58 -1.31 25.98 0.90
N LYS A 59 -1.50 26.16 -0.42
CA LYS A 59 -0.93 25.26 -1.41
C LYS A 59 0.59 25.38 -1.46
N ILE A 60 1.26 24.23 -1.47
CA ILE A 60 2.69 24.13 -1.76
C ILE A 60 2.85 23.99 -3.28
N PRO A 61 3.57 24.90 -3.95
CA PRO A 61 3.82 24.79 -5.40
C PRO A 61 4.51 23.47 -5.73
N GLN A 62 4.11 22.85 -6.83
CA GLN A 62 4.69 21.63 -7.36
C GLN A 62 5.57 21.98 -8.56
N LEU A 63 6.88 21.94 -8.37
CA LEU A 63 7.88 22.46 -9.33
C LEU A 63 8.64 21.38 -10.08
N GLY A 64 8.46 20.13 -9.69
CA GLY A 64 9.08 18.99 -10.36
C GLY A 64 8.33 18.55 -11.61
N GLY A 65 8.76 17.44 -12.19
CA GLY A 65 8.18 16.87 -13.41
C GLY A 65 7.74 15.41 -13.24
N VAL A 66 7.43 14.79 -14.37
CA VAL A 66 7.16 13.36 -14.52
C VAL A 66 8.10 12.79 -15.58
N THR A 67 8.68 11.65 -15.31
CA THR A 67 9.43 10.85 -16.29
C THR A 67 8.75 9.49 -16.46
N ILE A 68 8.35 9.18 -17.68
CA ILE A 68 7.82 7.87 -18.09
C ILE A 68 8.85 7.27 -19.04
N GLU A 69 9.39 6.11 -18.68
CA GLU A 69 10.38 5.41 -19.50
C GLU A 69 9.69 4.64 -20.66
N ASP A 70 10.50 3.95 -21.47
CA ASP A 70 10.06 3.23 -22.67
C ASP A 70 9.09 2.09 -22.38
N ASP A 71 8.28 1.72 -23.38
CA ASP A 71 7.41 0.54 -23.37
C ASP A 71 6.33 0.53 -22.26
N VAL A 72 6.06 1.67 -21.61
CA VAL A 72 5.01 1.83 -20.60
C VAL A 72 3.64 1.90 -21.28
N GLU A 73 2.62 1.31 -20.64
CA GLU A 73 1.22 1.50 -21.05
C GLU A 73 0.42 2.08 -19.88
N ILE A 74 -0.34 3.13 -20.15
CA ILE A 74 -1.16 3.87 -19.18
C ILE A 74 -2.61 3.83 -19.63
N GLY A 75 -3.46 3.24 -18.81
CA GLY A 75 -4.90 3.11 -19.02
C GLY A 75 -5.64 4.45 -19.10
N ALA A 76 -6.94 4.39 -19.34
CA ALA A 76 -7.79 5.58 -19.46
C ALA A 76 -8.03 6.26 -18.11
N ASN A 77 -8.11 7.60 -18.11
CA ASN A 77 -8.36 8.44 -16.93
C ASN A 77 -7.39 8.16 -15.77
N VAL A 78 -6.15 7.83 -16.06
CA VAL A 78 -5.07 7.74 -15.08
C VAL A 78 -4.55 9.15 -14.79
N THR A 79 -4.21 9.42 -13.53
CA THR A 79 -3.56 10.66 -13.14
C THR A 79 -2.19 10.36 -12.54
N VAL A 80 -1.16 11.00 -13.10
CA VAL A 80 0.23 10.93 -12.60
C VAL A 80 0.64 12.34 -12.20
N ASP A 81 0.79 12.57 -10.90
CA ASP A 81 1.16 13.87 -10.37
C ASP A 81 2.64 14.15 -10.55
N ARG A 82 2.99 15.40 -10.85
CA ARG A 82 4.38 15.85 -10.83
C ARG A 82 4.96 15.85 -9.43
N ALA A 83 6.24 15.69 -9.32
CA ALA A 83 6.92 15.82 -8.05
C ALA A 83 6.84 17.22 -7.48
N THR A 84 6.87 17.35 -6.16
CA THR A 84 7.06 18.66 -5.51
C THR A 84 8.40 19.27 -5.92
N LEU A 85 9.46 18.48 -5.86
CA LEU A 85 10.80 18.76 -6.40
C LEU A 85 11.35 17.45 -6.97
N GLY A 86 12.12 17.53 -8.08
CA GLY A 86 12.64 16.35 -8.77
C GLY A 86 11.60 15.71 -9.70
N GLN A 87 11.46 14.38 -9.67
CA GLN A 87 10.63 13.64 -10.63
C GLN A 87 9.74 12.59 -9.96
N THR A 88 8.51 12.44 -10.46
CA THR A 88 7.72 11.22 -10.34
C THR A 88 8.12 10.31 -11.50
N ILE A 89 8.45 9.04 -11.24
CA ILE A 89 9.09 8.17 -12.24
C ILE A 89 8.29 6.89 -12.42
N ILE A 90 7.98 6.57 -13.69
CA ILE A 90 7.42 5.28 -14.11
C ILE A 90 8.42 4.60 -15.01
N LYS A 91 9.01 3.49 -14.53
CA LYS A 91 10.09 2.79 -15.22
C LYS A 91 9.56 1.87 -16.31
N GLN A 92 10.50 1.50 -17.19
CA GLN A 92 10.29 0.74 -18.42
C GLN A 92 9.35 -0.46 -18.25
N GLY A 93 8.50 -0.67 -19.25
CA GLY A 93 7.64 -1.86 -19.39
C GLY A 93 6.50 -1.97 -18.38
N THR A 94 6.32 -0.99 -17.51
CA THR A 94 5.23 -0.96 -16.52
C THR A 94 3.87 -0.85 -17.20
N LYS A 95 2.87 -1.58 -16.68
CA LYS A 95 1.49 -1.56 -17.16
C LYS A 95 0.55 -1.03 -16.09
N ILE A 96 -0.20 0.00 -16.43
CA ILE A 96 -1.09 0.72 -15.54
C ILE A 96 -2.49 0.69 -16.14
N ASP A 97 -3.42 0.09 -15.41
CA ASP A 97 -4.82 -0.02 -15.82
C ASP A 97 -5.60 1.29 -15.55
N ASN A 98 -6.86 1.31 -15.91
CA ASN A 98 -7.71 2.50 -15.89
C ASN A 98 -7.92 3.04 -14.46
N LEU A 99 -8.11 4.38 -14.36
CA LEU A 99 -8.48 5.05 -13.11
C LEU A 99 -7.44 4.92 -11.98
N VAL A 100 -6.18 4.66 -12.29
CA VAL A 100 -5.10 4.63 -11.30
C VAL A 100 -4.66 6.05 -10.96
N GLN A 101 -4.39 6.31 -9.66
CA GLN A 101 -3.78 7.54 -9.17
C GLN A 101 -2.35 7.29 -8.69
N ILE A 102 -1.39 7.98 -9.27
CA ILE A 102 0.02 7.99 -8.86
C ILE A 102 0.35 9.40 -8.36
N ALA A 103 0.60 9.53 -7.05
CA ALA A 103 0.88 10.82 -6.43
C ALA A 103 2.32 11.29 -6.66
N HIS A 104 2.61 12.50 -6.21
CA HIS A 104 3.89 13.18 -6.36
C HIS A 104 5.08 12.40 -5.78
N ASN A 105 6.23 12.48 -6.41
CA ASN A 105 7.49 11.86 -5.96
C ASN A 105 7.44 10.30 -5.85
N VAL A 106 6.45 9.66 -6.44
CA VAL A 106 6.38 8.20 -6.52
C VAL A 106 7.36 7.68 -7.56
N THR A 107 8.02 6.57 -7.27
CA THR A 107 8.77 5.79 -8.26
C THR A 107 8.13 4.41 -8.42
N ILE A 108 7.79 4.05 -9.65
CA ILE A 108 7.32 2.70 -10.01
C ILE A 108 8.45 1.97 -10.73
N GLY A 109 8.89 0.84 -10.18
CA GLY A 109 9.93 -0.02 -10.76
C GLY A 109 9.49 -0.70 -12.06
N ALA A 110 10.48 -1.08 -12.87
CA ALA A 110 10.23 -1.65 -14.19
C ALA A 110 9.38 -2.93 -14.16
N HIS A 111 8.62 -3.12 -15.24
CA HIS A 111 7.79 -4.30 -15.47
C HIS A 111 6.75 -4.59 -14.37
N SER A 112 6.33 -3.58 -13.65
CA SER A 112 5.28 -3.68 -12.64
C SER A 112 3.89 -3.56 -13.26
N ILE A 113 2.88 -4.11 -12.59
CA ILE A 113 1.48 -4.12 -13.02
C ILE A 113 0.61 -3.47 -11.93
N LEU A 114 -0.07 -2.40 -12.28
CA LEU A 114 -1.04 -1.71 -11.44
C LEU A 114 -2.44 -1.89 -12.04
N VAL A 115 -3.29 -2.65 -11.35
CA VAL A 115 -4.65 -2.94 -11.81
C VAL A 115 -5.58 -1.76 -11.49
N ALA A 116 -6.75 -1.72 -12.11
CA ALA A 116 -7.67 -0.57 -12.07
C ALA A 116 -7.96 -0.03 -10.67
N GLN A 117 -8.05 1.30 -10.58
CA GLN A 117 -8.39 2.05 -9.36
C GLN A 117 -7.38 1.91 -8.20
N VAL A 118 -6.15 1.51 -8.48
CA VAL A 118 -5.07 1.56 -7.48
C VAL A 118 -4.76 3.03 -7.16
N GLY A 119 -4.57 3.32 -5.88
CA GLY A 119 -4.10 4.63 -5.40
C GLY A 119 -2.75 4.51 -4.69
N ILE A 120 -1.76 5.27 -5.13
CA ILE A 120 -0.42 5.29 -4.52
C ILE A 120 -0.16 6.70 -3.99
N ALA A 121 0.00 6.83 -2.68
CA ALA A 121 0.26 8.11 -2.04
C ALA A 121 1.72 8.58 -2.22
N GLY A 122 1.95 9.86 -1.94
CA GLY A 122 3.19 10.55 -2.27
C GLY A 122 4.46 9.93 -1.69
N SER A 123 5.56 10.07 -2.41
CA SER A 123 6.90 9.62 -2.02
C SER A 123 7.06 8.10 -1.79
N THR A 124 6.11 7.30 -2.25
CA THR A 124 6.17 5.84 -2.19
C THR A 124 7.12 5.30 -3.27
N GLN A 125 7.95 4.33 -2.88
CA GLN A 125 8.89 3.65 -3.78
C GLN A 125 8.38 2.23 -4.05
N VAL A 126 8.05 1.91 -5.29
CA VAL A 126 7.63 0.58 -5.72
C VAL A 126 8.76 -0.07 -6.51
N GLY A 127 9.16 -1.27 -6.12
CA GLY A 127 10.22 -2.06 -6.74
C GLY A 127 9.84 -2.59 -8.13
N HIS A 128 10.70 -3.44 -8.67
CA HIS A 128 10.54 -4.06 -9.98
C HIS A 128 9.61 -5.28 -9.93
N HIS A 129 8.88 -5.53 -11.02
CA HIS A 129 7.99 -6.70 -11.16
C HIS A 129 6.92 -6.82 -10.05
N VAL A 130 6.50 -5.70 -9.47
CA VAL A 130 5.44 -5.67 -8.46
C VAL A 130 4.08 -5.79 -9.13
N MET A 131 3.17 -6.55 -8.51
CA MET A 131 1.78 -6.67 -8.96
C MET A 131 0.84 -6.11 -7.90
N ILE A 132 0.08 -5.06 -8.24
CA ILE A 132 -0.86 -4.41 -7.33
C ILE A 132 -2.28 -4.64 -7.84
N GLY A 133 -3.06 -5.41 -7.07
CA GLY A 133 -4.45 -5.74 -7.38
C GLY A 133 -5.39 -4.54 -7.31
N GLY A 134 -6.48 -4.59 -8.07
CA GLY A 134 -7.42 -3.49 -8.23
C GLY A 134 -7.97 -2.95 -6.92
N GLN A 135 -8.17 -1.63 -6.86
CA GLN A 135 -8.66 -0.90 -5.67
C GLN A 135 -7.73 -0.99 -4.44
N ALA A 136 -6.50 -1.44 -4.59
CA ALA A 136 -5.53 -1.36 -3.50
C ALA A 136 -5.08 0.09 -3.27
N GLY A 137 -4.85 0.45 -2.01
CA GLY A 137 -4.35 1.76 -1.60
C GLY A 137 -3.02 1.62 -0.85
N LEU A 138 -2.03 2.41 -1.23
CA LEU A 138 -0.70 2.45 -0.61
C LEU A 138 -0.53 3.78 0.13
N ALA A 139 -0.11 3.70 1.40
CA ALA A 139 0.22 4.89 2.18
C ALA A 139 1.48 5.59 1.65
N ASP A 140 1.67 6.82 2.07
CA ASP A 140 2.80 7.65 1.71
C ASP A 140 4.12 7.19 2.37
N HIS A 141 5.24 7.54 1.73
CA HIS A 141 6.60 7.31 2.26
C HIS A 141 6.94 5.85 2.61
N ILE A 142 6.29 4.88 1.97
CA ILE A 142 6.61 3.45 2.15
C ILE A 142 7.43 2.92 0.98
N VAL A 143 8.11 1.80 1.22
CA VAL A 143 8.89 1.07 0.22
C VAL A 143 8.24 -0.30 0.00
N ILE A 144 7.91 -0.60 -1.24
CA ILE A 144 7.43 -1.91 -1.68
C ILE A 144 8.59 -2.61 -2.40
N GLY A 145 9.08 -3.69 -1.83
CA GLY A 145 10.20 -4.45 -2.39
C GLY A 145 9.89 -5.09 -3.75
N ASP A 146 10.92 -5.59 -4.40
CA ASP A 146 10.78 -6.25 -5.71
C ASP A 146 9.89 -7.49 -5.64
N GLN A 147 9.14 -7.75 -6.71
CA GLN A 147 8.30 -8.95 -6.88
C GLN A 147 7.23 -9.15 -5.79
N VAL A 148 6.84 -8.07 -5.11
CA VAL A 148 5.72 -8.09 -4.16
C VAL A 148 4.41 -8.25 -4.91
N MET A 149 3.49 -9.05 -4.35
CA MET A 149 2.12 -9.19 -4.85
C MET A 149 1.12 -8.66 -3.81
N ILE A 150 0.34 -7.66 -4.19
CA ILE A 150 -0.68 -7.04 -3.34
C ILE A 150 -2.05 -7.42 -3.88
N ALA A 151 -2.86 -8.12 -3.08
CA ALA A 151 -4.21 -8.52 -3.49
C ALA A 151 -5.14 -7.31 -3.64
N ALA A 152 -6.20 -7.48 -4.41
CA ALA A 152 -7.21 -6.44 -4.60
C ALA A 152 -7.81 -5.92 -3.28
N ARG A 153 -8.09 -4.61 -3.22
CA ARG A 153 -8.66 -3.90 -2.07
C ARG A 153 -7.81 -3.92 -0.80
N ALA A 154 -6.53 -4.26 -0.90
CA ALA A 154 -5.63 -4.19 0.24
C ALA A 154 -5.28 -2.73 0.59
N GLY A 155 -5.28 -2.40 1.88
CA GLY A 155 -4.75 -1.15 2.42
C GLY A 155 -3.34 -1.38 2.97
N VAL A 156 -2.32 -0.92 2.26
CA VAL A 156 -0.92 -1.10 2.64
C VAL A 156 -0.44 0.16 3.36
N ASN A 157 -0.17 0.06 4.65
CA ASN A 157 0.21 1.18 5.51
C ASN A 157 1.65 1.09 6.06
N ARG A 158 2.47 0.20 5.50
CA ARG A 158 3.86 -0.02 5.89
C ARG A 158 4.67 -0.58 4.73
N SER A 159 5.98 -0.46 4.80
CA SER A 159 6.89 -1.07 3.82
C SER A 159 6.76 -2.59 3.80
N LEU A 160 6.96 -3.17 2.63
CA LEU A 160 6.92 -4.61 2.37
C LEU A 160 8.28 -5.08 1.85
N GLU A 161 8.78 -6.16 2.41
CA GLU A 161 10.01 -6.81 1.95
C GLU A 161 9.81 -7.47 0.59
N PRO A 162 10.86 -7.66 -0.21
CA PRO A 162 10.76 -8.33 -1.51
C PRO A 162 10.08 -9.71 -1.42
N HIS A 163 9.39 -10.10 -2.50
CA HIS A 163 8.72 -11.39 -2.68
C HIS A 163 7.53 -11.66 -1.74
N GLN A 164 7.07 -10.68 -0.95
CA GLN A 164 5.91 -10.86 -0.09
C GLN A 164 4.60 -10.89 -0.91
N ILE A 165 3.65 -11.72 -0.45
CA ILE A 165 2.26 -11.73 -0.93
C ILE A 165 1.38 -11.26 0.23
N VAL A 166 0.64 -10.14 0.02
CA VAL A 166 -0.20 -9.55 1.06
C VAL A 166 -1.64 -9.38 0.59
N SER A 167 -2.57 -9.47 1.54
CA SER A 167 -4.01 -9.31 1.31
C SER A 167 -4.65 -8.52 2.44
N GLY A 168 -5.77 -7.83 2.18
CA GLY A 168 -6.38 -6.98 3.17
C GLY A 168 -7.90 -6.89 3.21
N ALA A 169 -8.64 -7.56 2.33
CA ALA A 169 -10.09 -7.46 2.30
C ALA A 169 -10.73 -8.74 1.72
N PRO A 170 -10.75 -9.86 2.45
CA PRO A 170 -11.37 -11.07 1.97
C PRO A 170 -12.89 -10.94 1.93
N VAL A 171 -13.53 -11.41 0.85
CA VAL A 171 -14.97 -11.66 0.79
C VAL A 171 -15.29 -12.87 1.67
N MET A 172 -16.38 -12.77 2.45
CA MET A 172 -16.89 -13.87 3.27
C MET A 172 -18.43 -13.86 3.28
N PRO A 173 -19.11 -14.98 3.64
CA PRO A 173 -20.56 -14.98 3.80
C PRO A 173 -21.04 -13.88 4.74
N HIS A 174 -22.16 -13.23 4.42
CA HIS A 174 -22.65 -12.06 5.15
C HIS A 174 -22.79 -12.28 6.66
N GLU A 175 -23.35 -13.41 7.08
CA GLU A 175 -23.48 -13.74 8.50
C GLU A 175 -22.12 -13.85 9.22
N THR A 176 -21.12 -14.41 8.54
CA THR A 176 -19.74 -14.51 9.06
C THR A 176 -19.11 -13.13 9.16
N TRP A 177 -19.34 -12.28 8.14
CA TRP A 177 -18.85 -10.91 8.14
C TRP A 177 -19.40 -10.09 9.30
N VAL A 178 -20.71 -10.14 9.54
CA VAL A 178 -21.36 -9.44 10.67
C VAL A 178 -20.76 -9.88 12.01
N LYS A 179 -20.58 -11.20 12.22
CA LYS A 179 -19.96 -11.73 13.44
C LYS A 179 -18.49 -11.26 13.58
N ALA A 180 -17.72 -11.30 12.49
CA ALA A 180 -16.33 -10.81 12.49
C ALA A 180 -16.25 -9.32 12.84
N GLN A 181 -17.10 -8.47 12.24
CA GLN A 181 -17.13 -7.03 12.53
C GLN A 181 -17.48 -6.75 14.01
N ALA A 182 -18.34 -7.53 14.62
CA ALA A 182 -18.69 -7.39 16.05
C ALA A 182 -17.51 -7.74 16.98
N VAL A 183 -16.58 -8.60 16.54
CA VAL A 183 -15.42 -9.05 17.32
C VAL A 183 -14.21 -8.15 17.14
N ILE A 184 -13.98 -7.62 15.92
CA ILE A 184 -12.78 -6.83 15.60
C ILE A 184 -12.49 -5.69 16.59
N PRO A 185 -13.47 -4.83 16.98
CA PRO A 185 -13.22 -3.76 17.95
C PRO A 185 -12.83 -4.28 19.34
N ARG A 186 -13.17 -5.51 19.66
CA ARG A 186 -12.94 -6.15 20.98
C ARG A 186 -11.65 -6.99 21.02
N LEU A 187 -10.90 -7.08 19.92
CA LEU A 187 -9.65 -7.87 19.87
C LEU A 187 -8.63 -7.45 20.94
N PRO A 188 -8.41 -6.16 21.26
CA PRO A 188 -7.50 -5.78 22.33
C PRO A 188 -7.89 -6.33 23.69
N GLU A 189 -9.18 -6.31 24.03
CA GLU A 189 -9.75 -6.84 25.28
C GLU A 189 -9.64 -8.37 25.36
N LEU A 190 -9.95 -9.06 24.25
CA LEU A 190 -9.81 -10.51 24.13
C LEU A 190 -8.35 -10.93 24.35
N ARG A 191 -7.40 -10.21 23.80
CA ARG A 191 -5.95 -10.47 23.99
C ARG A 191 -5.56 -10.37 25.47
N GLN A 192 -6.07 -9.36 26.20
CA GLN A 192 -5.81 -9.21 27.64
C GLN A 192 -6.44 -10.35 28.44
N THR A 193 -7.67 -10.74 28.09
CA THR A 193 -8.38 -11.85 28.72
C THR A 193 -7.61 -13.17 28.54
N ILE A 194 -7.14 -13.45 27.32
CA ILE A 194 -6.35 -14.65 27.04
C ILE A 194 -5.08 -14.68 27.92
N ARG A 195 -4.32 -13.58 27.95
CA ARG A 195 -3.12 -13.49 28.81
C ARG A 195 -3.43 -13.78 30.28
N SER A 196 -4.51 -13.18 30.81
CA SER A 196 -4.92 -13.42 32.18
C SER A 196 -5.31 -14.88 32.44
N LEU A 197 -5.95 -15.54 31.47
CA LEU A 197 -6.30 -16.95 31.57
C LEU A 197 -5.07 -17.84 31.52
N GLU A 198 -4.09 -17.55 30.65
CA GLU A 198 -2.81 -18.27 30.60
C GLU A 198 -2.06 -18.17 31.93
N GLU A 199 -1.93 -16.99 32.53
CA GLU A 199 -1.31 -16.80 33.83
C GLU A 199 -2.02 -17.56 34.96
N ARG A 200 -3.34 -17.60 34.93
CA ARG A 200 -4.14 -18.36 35.92
C ARG A 200 -3.96 -19.86 35.73
N LEU A 201 -3.90 -20.32 34.49
CA LEU A 201 -3.66 -21.74 34.17
C LEU A 201 -2.27 -22.17 34.67
N MET A 202 -1.22 -21.41 34.36
CA MET A 202 0.14 -21.71 34.88
C MET A 202 0.19 -21.78 36.40
N LYS A 203 -0.52 -20.89 37.11
CA LYS A 203 -0.59 -20.94 38.58
C LYS A 203 -1.29 -22.19 39.10
N LEU A 204 -2.38 -22.61 38.43
CA LEU A 204 -3.11 -23.82 38.79
C LEU A 204 -2.26 -25.09 38.56
N GLU A 205 -1.59 -25.18 37.42
CA GLU A 205 -0.69 -26.30 37.10
C GLU A 205 0.48 -26.39 38.08
N ALA A 206 1.10 -25.24 38.42
CA ALA A 206 2.16 -25.20 39.43
C ALA A 206 1.67 -25.65 40.82
N SER A 207 0.43 -25.30 41.19
CA SER A 207 -0.17 -25.74 42.46
C SER A 207 -0.52 -27.24 42.50
N GLN A 208 -0.84 -27.83 41.37
CA GLN A 208 -1.10 -29.29 41.28
C GLN A 208 0.16 -30.13 41.19
N SER A 209 1.25 -29.58 40.67
CA SER A 209 2.56 -30.25 40.57
C SER A 209 3.39 -30.17 41.85
N ALA A 210 2.97 -29.40 42.86
CA ALA A 210 3.63 -29.35 44.16
C ALA A 210 3.42 -30.68 44.90
N PRO A 211 4.48 -31.40 45.33
CA PRO A 211 4.35 -32.69 46.02
C PRO A 211 3.53 -32.50 47.31
N GLN A 212 2.45 -33.27 47.50
CA GLN A 212 1.74 -33.32 48.77
C GLN A 212 2.73 -33.71 49.83
N ALA A 213 3.09 -32.79 50.74
CA ALA A 213 3.92 -33.07 51.89
C ALA A 213 3.22 -34.17 52.74
N VAL A 214 3.68 -35.41 52.59
CA VAL A 214 3.21 -36.54 53.38
C VAL A 214 3.47 -36.22 54.86
N ASN A 215 2.39 -35.97 55.59
CA ASN A 215 2.39 -35.68 57.02
C ASN A 215 2.90 -36.87 57.84
N LYS A 216 4.24 -37.06 57.94
CA LYS A 216 4.91 -38.09 58.76
C LYS A 216 4.94 -37.74 60.25
N LYS A 217 3.86 -37.22 60.80
CA LYS A 217 3.77 -36.96 62.25
C LYS A 217 2.61 -37.71 62.92
N ALA A 218 2.50 -39.04 62.76
CA ALA A 218 1.57 -39.82 63.55
C ALA A 218 1.97 -41.32 63.69
N LYS A 219 3.26 -41.61 64.00
CA LYS A 219 3.63 -42.97 64.43
C LYS A 219 4.86 -42.93 65.37
N LYS A 220 4.79 -42.15 66.46
CA LYS A 220 5.76 -42.29 67.56
C LYS A 220 5.10 -42.05 68.91
N LYS A 221 4.02 -42.82 69.22
CA LYS A 221 3.48 -42.94 70.55
C LYS A 221 2.72 -44.24 70.76
N LYS A 222 3.35 -45.40 70.70
CA LYS A 222 2.90 -46.69 71.29
C LYS A 222 4.03 -47.71 71.27
N ARG A 223 5.08 -47.46 72.10
CA ARG A 223 5.95 -48.53 72.61
C ARG A 223 6.67 -47.98 73.85
N LYS A 224 5.96 -48.00 74.98
CA LYS A 224 6.50 -48.12 76.35
C LYS A 224 5.26 -48.23 77.30
N ALA A 225 4.84 -49.39 77.55
CA ALA A 225 4.32 -49.99 78.79
C ALA A 225 4.22 -51.51 78.58
#